data_b51a34c56b4c8725a4dc1815fc4484f3
#
_entry.id   b51a34c56b4c8725a4dc1815fc4484f3
#
_cell.length_a   1.000
_cell.length_b   1.000
_cell.length_c   1.000
_cell.angle_alpha   90.00
_cell.angle_beta   90.00
_cell.angle_gamma   90.00
#
_symmetry.space_group_name_H-M   'P 1'
#
loop_
_entity.id
_entity.type
_entity.pdbx_description
1 polymer ?
#
loop_
_entity_poly.entity_id
_entity_poly.type
_entity_poly.pdbx_seq_one_letter_code
_entity_poly.pdbx_strand_id
1 'polypeptide(L)'
;MTPPKELISDRAMSLMAGEERRRSQRVIIRVPVILEVMMAGQKVTASAITVAVNIHGAMVLCQRPFDSETVMQLKNERSNGRAGVRVTRAPRESAEGYLIPLEFTEPSPNFWQITFPPANWKSSDA
;
A
#
# COMPACT_ATOMS: atom_id res chain seq x y z
N MET A 1 -12.86 -23.18 -12.11
CA MET A 1 -12.90 -23.01 -11.69
C MET A 1 -12.68 -22.67 -11.60
N THR A 2 -12.59 -22.77 -12.13
CA THR A 2 -12.42 -22.52 -11.81
C THR A 2 -12.28 -22.19 -11.90
N PRO A 3 -11.69 -22.06 -12.11
CA PRO A 3 -11.63 -21.80 -11.94
C PRO A 3 -11.63 -21.46 -12.01
N PRO A 4 -11.29 -21.56 -12.40
CA PRO A 4 -11.40 -21.28 -12.16
C PRO A 4 -11.47 -20.83 -12.22
N LYS A 5 -11.34 -20.68 -12.69
CA LYS A 5 -11.46 -20.35 -12.37
C LYS A 5 -11.41 -19.86 -12.50
N GLU A 6 -11.35 -19.81 -12.92
CA GLU A 6 -11.30 -19.49 -12.63
C GLU A 6 -11.05 -19.25 -12.86
N LEU A 7 -10.77 -19.30 -13.53
CA LEU A 7 -10.51 -19.18 -13.39
C LEU A 7 -10.01 -18.94 -13.78
N ILE A 8 -9.56 -18.88 -14.48
CA ILE A 8 -9.09 -18.69 -14.39
C ILE A 8 -9.03 -18.00 -14.78
N SER A 9 -8.85 -17.77 -15.28
CA SER A 9 -8.69 -17.16 -15.15
C SER A 9 -8.67 -16.39 -15.08
N ASP A 10 -8.70 -15.98 -15.42
CA ASP A 10 -8.53 -15.39 -14.77
C ASP A 10 -8.45 -15.48 -14.34
N ARG A 11 -8.43 -16.03 -14.68
CA ARG A 11 -8.07 -16.57 -13.91
C ARG A 11 -7.14 -16.87 -14.06
N ALA A 12 -6.95 -17.05 -15.26
CA ALA A 12 -5.69 -17.40 -14.90
C ALA A 12 -4.70 -16.44 -15.29
N MET A 13 -4.59 -15.83 -15.95
CA MET A 13 -3.65 -14.98 -15.95
C MET A 13 -3.70 -13.86 -15.37
N SER A 14 -4.48 -13.49 -15.57
CA SER A 14 -4.56 -12.67 -14.53
C SER A 14 -4.55 -13.42 -13.30
N LEU A 15 -4.66 -14.63 -13.42
CA LEU A 15 -4.45 -15.44 -12.32
C LEU A 15 -3.05 -15.38 -11.86
N MET A 16 -2.11 -15.27 -12.78
CA MET A 16 -0.75 -15.15 -12.39
C MET A 16 -0.50 -13.86 -11.69
N ALA A 17 -1.01 -12.79 -12.23
CA ALA A 17 -0.85 -11.53 -11.53
C ALA A 17 -1.50 -11.56 -10.19
N GLY A 18 -2.62 -12.27 -10.07
CA GLY A 18 -3.25 -12.37 -8.78
C GLY A 18 -2.41 -13.13 -7.81
N GLU A 19 -1.69 -14.13 -8.27
CA GLU A 19 -0.83 -14.86 -7.37
C GLU A 19 0.33 -14.04 -6.92
N GLU A 20 0.89 -13.20 -7.76
CA GLU A 20 1.93 -12.32 -7.33
C GLU A 20 1.44 -11.42 -6.20
N ARG A 21 0.26 -10.90 -6.33
CA ARG A 21 -0.27 -10.03 -5.30
C ARG A 21 -0.51 -10.77 -3.99
N ARG A 22 -0.68 -12.08 -4.06
CA ARG A 22 -0.96 -12.85 -2.85
C ARG A 22 0.27 -13.26 -2.10
N ARG A 23 1.45 -12.94 -2.61
CA ARG A 23 2.67 -13.27 -1.89
C ARG A 23 2.76 -12.55 -0.58
N SER A 24 2.07 -11.43 -0.44
CA SER A 24 2.05 -10.73 0.82
C SER A 24 0.60 -10.41 1.15
N GLN A 25 0.21 -10.71 2.37
CA GLN A 25 -1.12 -10.45 2.83
C GLN A 25 -1.29 -8.98 3.13
N ARG A 26 -2.48 -8.48 2.83
CA ARG A 26 -2.87 -7.15 3.27
C ARG A 26 -3.45 -7.24 4.65
N VAL A 27 -3.10 -6.27 5.47
CA VAL A 27 -3.63 -6.16 6.81
C VAL A 27 -4.39 -4.85 6.89
N ILE A 28 -5.65 -4.91 7.34
CA ILE A 28 -6.50 -3.74 7.44
C ILE A 28 -6.24 -3.09 8.79
N ILE A 29 -5.37 -2.09 8.80
CA ILE A 29 -5.08 -1.33 10.02
C ILE A 29 -4.98 0.13 9.65
N ARG A 30 -5.23 0.97 10.65
CA ARG A 30 -5.19 2.40 10.48
C ARG A 30 -4.01 2.97 11.21
N VAL A 31 -2.98 3.33 10.47
CA VAL A 31 -1.77 3.91 11.02
C VAL A 31 -1.66 5.34 10.51
N PRO A 32 -1.55 6.33 11.39
CA PRO A 32 -1.34 7.69 10.94
C PRO A 32 0.05 7.84 10.36
N VAL A 33 0.14 8.47 9.20
CA VAL A 33 1.42 8.65 8.50
C VAL A 33 1.51 10.07 7.98
N ILE A 34 2.72 10.49 7.69
CA ILE A 34 2.99 11.77 7.03
C ILE A 34 3.70 11.48 5.72
N LEU A 35 3.22 12.10 4.66
CA LEU A 35 3.87 12.06 3.36
C LEU A 35 4.68 13.34 3.20
N GLU A 36 5.96 13.22 2.84
CA GLU A 36 6.84 14.38 2.65
C GLU A 36 7.44 14.32 1.26
N VAL A 37 7.34 15.42 0.54
CA VAL A 37 7.86 15.47 -0.81
C VAL A 37 8.37 16.88 -1.10
N MET A 38 9.39 16.99 -1.96
CA MET A 38 9.86 18.30 -2.42
C MET A 38 9.11 18.64 -3.69
N MET A 39 8.46 19.81 -3.69
CA MET A 39 7.73 20.29 -4.85
C MET A 39 8.12 21.75 -5.06
N ALA A 40 8.58 22.05 -6.26
CA ALA A 40 8.98 23.43 -6.61
C ALA A 40 9.96 23.99 -5.59
N GLY A 41 10.90 23.18 -5.13
CA GLY A 41 11.92 23.62 -4.20
C GLY A 41 11.48 23.74 -2.77
N GLN A 42 10.25 23.39 -2.46
CA GLN A 42 9.73 23.50 -1.10
C GLN A 42 9.30 22.13 -0.59
N LYS A 43 9.46 21.93 0.71
CA LYS A 43 9.01 20.69 1.34
C LYS A 43 7.53 20.77 1.59
N VAL A 44 6.80 19.79 1.07
CA VAL A 44 5.35 19.69 1.25
C VAL A 44 5.09 18.47 2.09
N THR A 45 4.26 18.61 3.12
CA THR A 45 3.88 17.48 3.95
C THR A 45 2.37 17.33 3.93
N ALA A 46 1.90 16.11 4.05
CA ALA A 46 0.47 15.84 4.10
C ALA A 46 0.23 14.69 5.06
N SER A 47 -0.74 14.88 5.94
CA SER A 47 -1.16 13.82 6.84
C SER A 47 -2.06 12.85 6.10
N ALA A 48 -1.92 11.58 6.41
CA ALA A 48 -2.74 10.54 5.81
C ALA A 48 -2.92 9.43 6.83
N ILE A 49 -3.81 8.50 6.50
CA ILE A 49 -4.02 7.34 7.34
C ILE A 49 -4.08 6.12 6.44
N THR A 50 -3.50 5.02 6.89
CA THR A 50 -3.54 3.80 6.08
C THR A 50 -4.95 3.23 6.06
N VAL A 51 -5.29 2.62 4.92
CA VAL A 51 -6.50 1.82 4.78
C VAL A 51 -6.13 0.36 4.87
N ALA A 52 -5.00 0.00 4.30
CA ALA A 52 -4.45 -1.34 4.37
C ALA A 52 -2.95 -1.25 4.18
N VAL A 53 -2.23 -2.19 4.77
CA VAL A 53 -0.77 -2.23 4.64
C VAL A 53 -0.34 -3.63 4.26
N ASN A 54 0.83 -3.74 3.64
CA ASN A 54 1.46 -5.03 3.46
C ASN A 54 2.98 -4.81 3.50
N ILE A 55 3.72 -5.90 3.30
CA ILE A 55 5.16 -5.85 3.43
C ILE A 55 5.81 -4.96 2.36
N HIS A 56 5.10 -4.70 1.26
CA HIS A 56 5.64 -3.91 0.14
C HIS A 56 5.17 -2.46 0.15
N GLY A 57 4.20 -2.09 0.97
CA GLY A 57 3.71 -0.72 0.98
C GLY A 57 2.36 -0.58 1.66
N ALA A 58 1.53 0.28 1.12
CA ALA A 58 0.24 0.57 1.74
C ALA A 58 -0.69 1.28 0.77
N MET A 59 -1.97 1.23 1.07
CA MET A 59 -2.96 2.12 0.51
C MET A 59 -3.29 3.14 1.59
N VAL A 60 -3.18 4.42 1.29
CA VAL A 60 -3.46 5.46 2.26
C VAL A 60 -4.60 6.35 1.78
N LEU A 61 -5.30 6.95 2.74
CA LEU A 61 -6.33 7.94 2.48
C LEU A 61 -5.76 9.30 2.84
N CYS A 62 -5.74 10.22 1.89
CA CYS A 62 -5.13 11.52 2.06
C CYS A 62 -6.05 12.57 1.47
N GLN A 63 -6.03 13.79 2.04
CA GLN A 63 -6.92 14.84 1.59
C GLN A 63 -6.44 15.51 0.32
N ARG A 64 -5.20 15.26 -0.11
CA ARG A 64 -4.72 15.80 -1.37
C ARG A 64 -4.13 14.67 -2.21
N PRO A 65 -4.24 14.77 -3.54
CA PRO A 65 -3.67 13.74 -4.40
C PRO A 65 -2.19 14.01 -4.66
N PHE A 66 -1.50 12.94 -5.03
CA PHE A 66 -0.14 13.00 -5.55
C PHE A 66 -0.11 12.15 -6.80
N ASP A 67 0.52 12.64 -7.86
CA ASP A 67 0.49 11.97 -9.15
C ASP A 67 1.21 10.63 -9.10
N SER A 68 0.80 9.76 -10.01
CA SER A 68 1.50 8.50 -10.22
C SER A 68 3.00 8.76 -10.42
N GLU A 69 3.81 7.88 -9.88
CA GLU A 69 5.27 7.91 -9.94
C GLU A 69 5.93 8.94 -9.04
N THR A 70 5.16 9.70 -8.27
CA THR A 70 5.75 10.61 -7.30
C THR A 70 6.49 9.82 -6.24
N VAL A 71 7.74 10.21 -5.97
CA VAL A 71 8.55 9.58 -4.93
C VAL A 71 8.56 10.49 -3.71
N MET A 72 8.29 9.91 -2.56
CA MET A 72 8.11 10.66 -1.32
C MET A 72 8.74 9.91 -0.16
N GLN A 73 8.86 10.58 0.97
CA GLN A 73 9.18 9.94 2.23
C GLN A 73 7.87 9.66 2.96
N LEU A 74 7.76 8.47 3.49
CA LEU A 74 6.62 8.08 4.33
C LEU A 74 7.10 7.97 5.76
N LYS A 75 6.45 8.66 6.66
CA LYS A 75 6.79 8.60 8.08
C LYS A 75 5.65 7.92 8.84
N ASN A 76 5.96 6.90 9.59
CA ASN A 76 5.01 6.22 10.44
C ASN A 76 4.95 6.97 11.76
N GLU A 77 3.82 7.59 12.06
CA GLU A 77 3.74 8.45 13.23
C GLU A 77 3.73 7.68 14.54
N ARG A 78 3.46 6.38 14.50
CA ARG A 78 3.51 5.57 15.71
C ARG A 78 4.92 5.18 16.10
N SER A 79 5.78 4.96 15.12
CA SER A 79 7.14 4.48 15.38
C SER A 79 8.21 5.50 15.08
N ASN A 80 7.85 6.59 14.38
CA ASN A 80 8.79 7.56 13.84
C ASN A 80 9.70 6.98 12.76
N GLY A 81 9.39 5.78 12.27
CA GLY A 81 10.14 5.20 11.18
C GLY A 81 9.88 5.92 9.87
N ARG A 82 10.86 5.91 8.98
CA ARG A 82 10.77 6.56 7.68
C ARG A 82 11.18 5.60 6.59
N ALA A 83 10.55 5.73 5.43
CA ALA A 83 10.90 4.93 4.28
C ALA A 83 10.52 5.69 3.02
N GLY A 84 11.26 5.45 1.94
CA GLY A 84 10.90 6.01 0.65
C GLY A 84 9.76 5.22 0.04
N VAL A 85 8.83 5.93 -0.60
CA VAL A 85 7.72 5.29 -1.28
C VAL A 85 7.49 5.97 -2.62
N ARG A 86 6.81 5.26 -3.52
CA ARG A 86 6.44 5.75 -4.82
C ARG A 86 4.95 5.51 -5.01
N VAL A 87 4.27 6.50 -5.57
CA VAL A 87 2.85 6.35 -5.93
C VAL A 87 2.80 5.44 -7.15
N THR A 88 2.10 4.31 -7.05
CA THR A 88 2.17 3.29 -8.10
C THR A 88 1.16 3.51 -9.21
N ARG A 89 0.11 4.26 -8.97
CA ARG A 89 -0.85 4.62 -10.01
C ARG A 89 -1.64 5.83 -9.55
N ALA A 90 -2.43 6.38 -10.46
CA ALA A 90 -3.18 7.60 -10.15
C ALA A 90 -4.07 7.39 -8.93
N PRO A 91 -4.14 8.38 -8.04
CA PRO A 91 -5.03 8.27 -6.88
C PRO A 91 -6.48 8.18 -7.32
N ARG A 92 -7.27 7.49 -6.52
CA ARG A 92 -8.70 7.37 -6.77
C ARG A 92 -9.45 8.27 -5.79
N GLU A 93 -10.30 9.14 -6.32
CA GLU A 93 -11.09 10.02 -5.49
C GLU A 93 -12.20 9.24 -4.80
N SER A 94 -12.44 9.55 -3.55
CA SER A 94 -13.54 8.96 -2.78
C SER A 94 -14.23 10.06 -2.01
N ALA A 95 -15.32 9.71 -1.34
CA ALA A 95 -16.07 10.69 -0.56
C ALA A 95 -15.23 11.24 0.60
N GLU A 96 -14.22 10.52 1.04
CA GLU A 96 -13.45 10.91 2.21
C GLU A 96 -12.06 11.42 1.87
N GLY A 97 -11.70 11.50 0.60
CA GLY A 97 -10.39 11.95 0.18
C GLY A 97 -9.87 11.09 -0.97
N TYR A 98 -8.56 11.02 -1.09
CA TYR A 98 -7.94 10.30 -2.19
C TYR A 98 -7.28 9.03 -1.67
N LEU A 99 -7.57 7.92 -2.33
CA LEU A 99 -6.93 6.64 -2.03
C LEU A 99 -5.67 6.55 -2.89
N ILE A 100 -4.52 6.52 -2.24
CA ILE A 100 -3.24 6.59 -2.91
C ILE A 100 -2.46 5.31 -2.65
N PRO A 101 -2.17 4.51 -3.70
CA PRO A 101 -1.38 3.31 -3.53
C PRO A 101 0.11 3.64 -3.49
N LEU A 102 0.78 3.15 -2.47
CA LEU A 102 2.20 3.42 -2.24
C LEU A 102 2.98 2.13 -2.19
N GLU A 103 4.16 2.14 -2.78
CA GLU A 103 5.07 1.01 -2.73
C GLU A 103 6.40 1.50 -2.19
N PHE A 104 7.01 0.73 -1.28
CA PHE A 104 8.34 1.08 -0.79
C PHE A 104 9.34 1.05 -1.94
N THR A 105 10.22 2.05 -1.99
CA THR A 105 11.26 2.09 -3.02
C THR A 105 12.38 1.11 -2.70
N GLU A 106 12.51 0.72 -1.43
CA GLU A 106 13.46 -0.30 -0.99
C GLU A 106 12.75 -1.19 0.02
N PRO A 107 13.11 -2.46 0.11
CA PRO A 107 12.44 -3.34 1.06
C PRO A 107 12.50 -2.78 2.47
N SER A 108 11.35 -2.73 3.14
CA SER A 108 11.24 -2.20 4.49
C SER A 108 10.31 -3.08 5.30
N PRO A 109 10.67 -4.35 5.53
CA PRO A 109 9.73 -5.33 6.07
C PRO A 109 9.23 -5.01 7.47
N ASN A 110 9.98 -4.22 8.23
CA ASN A 110 9.59 -3.90 9.61
C ASN A 110 9.00 -2.51 9.77
N PHE A 111 8.72 -1.84 8.66
CA PHE A 111 8.24 -0.46 8.73
C PHE A 111 6.95 -0.35 9.54
N TRP A 112 6.04 -1.31 9.38
CA TRP A 112 4.75 -1.27 10.08
C TRP A 112 4.81 -1.89 11.46
N GLN A 113 5.89 -2.58 11.79
CA GLN A 113 6.12 -3.19 13.10
C GLN A 113 5.03 -4.20 13.46
N ILE A 114 4.55 -4.92 12.47
CA ILE A 114 3.62 -6.02 12.68
C ILE A 114 4.13 -7.24 11.90
N THR A 115 3.66 -8.40 12.28
CA THR A 115 3.99 -9.63 11.60
C THR A 115 2.94 -9.89 10.55
N PHE A 116 3.37 -10.04 9.30
CA PHE A 116 2.44 -10.32 8.22
C PHE A 116 2.28 -11.81 8.05
N PRO A 117 1.04 -12.30 7.86
CA PRO A 117 0.85 -13.73 7.64
C PRO A 117 1.50 -14.15 6.33
N PRO A 118 1.91 -15.42 6.21
CA PRO A 118 2.42 -15.90 4.93
C PRO A 118 1.33 -15.84 3.87
N ALA A 119 1.76 -15.85 2.60
CA ALA A 119 0.82 -15.68 1.51
C ALA A 119 -0.28 -16.73 1.50
N ASN A 120 0.02 -17.93 1.96
CA ASN A 120 -0.96 -19.01 1.97
C ASN A 120 -1.73 -19.13 3.29
N TRP A 121 -1.56 -18.19 4.19
CA TRP A 121 -2.27 -18.21 5.47
C TRP A 121 -3.74 -17.84 5.24
N LYS A 122 -4.64 -18.49 5.97
CA LYS A 122 -6.06 -18.22 5.84
C LYS A 122 -6.60 -17.78 7.17
N SER A 123 -7.17 -16.58 7.21
CA SER A 123 -7.70 -16.07 8.47
C SER A 123 -8.90 -16.88 8.94
N SER A 124 -9.59 -17.54 8.03
CA SER A 124 -10.75 -18.33 8.43
C SER A 124 -10.34 -19.53 9.25
N ASP A 125 -9.07 -19.86 9.22
CA ASP A 125 -8.59 -20.95 10.04
C ASP A 125 -8.41 -20.55 11.47
N ALA A 126 -8.48 -19.28 11.73
CA ALA A 126 -8.27 -18.79 13.08
C ALA A 126 -9.52 -18.91 13.90
#